data_25ce8b4dafe3f85eda7e6d0d12f848ef
#
_entry.id   25ce8b4dafe3f85eda7e6d0d12f848ef
#
_cell.length_a   1.000
_cell.length_b   1.000
_cell.length_c   1.000
_cell.angle_alpha   90.00
_cell.angle_beta   90.00
_cell.angle_gamma   90.00
#
_symmetry.space_group_name_H-M   'P 1'
#
loop_
_entity.id
_entity.type
_entity.pdbx_description
1 polymer ?
#
loop_
_entity_poly.entity_id
_entity_poly.type
_entity_poly.pdbx_seq_one_letter_code
_entity_poly.pdbx_strand_id
1 'polypeptide(L)'
;MKPVSDKIPIPSLMTRFLASLIDFGLAVFLSVFGAAITIKIVQNTPGKVNDSLALENVNVSSTHLVSEYKNGQYLSYTSDQYFEKTETGYRIIDALSYFYTVYLAGDTEKCTTGDIVAVNANEEVVIDGQTVIPKNYYTMSWFNVNVLGLADGERPAKYDYFVYQKDSDDNIDYTKVGTVNPKYIQEDVVNAPEEMINYVYEQYKKAASTFYEQNFIVNLVNYIDGINNLITFLVRLFFIIVIFEVLPLSLKRGKTLGKLLMRLSLVKPDGEPIKRWQVIPRGLIIVLVPLFLYLVTNLIAQIVVVSALFIADMIIILVNKNGRMIIHDFIAQTVVMEDPEKKKKVKVVPVSETQE
;
A
#
# COMPACT_ATOMS: atom_id res chain seq x y z
N MET A 1 7.54 14.42 -43.06
CA MET A 1 6.78 13.15 -42.86
C MET A 1 6.06 12.80 -44.16
N LYS A 2 6.07 11.55 -44.60
CA LYS A 2 5.26 11.14 -45.75
C LYS A 2 3.78 11.23 -45.40
N PRO A 3 2.92 11.78 -46.28
CA PRO A 3 1.48 11.78 -46.03
C PRO A 3 0.95 10.34 -45.92
N VAL A 4 -0.05 10.13 -45.10
CA VAL A 4 -0.68 8.80 -44.98
C VAL A 4 -1.48 8.53 -46.25
N SER A 5 -1.27 7.34 -46.82
CA SER A 5 -1.98 6.94 -48.04
C SER A 5 -3.49 6.84 -47.81
N ASP A 6 -4.29 7.44 -48.65
CA ASP A 6 -5.77 7.40 -48.61
C ASP A 6 -6.34 5.96 -48.73
N LYS A 7 -5.50 5.00 -49.12
CA LYS A 7 -5.87 3.57 -49.27
C LYS A 7 -5.85 2.80 -47.96
N ILE A 8 -5.37 3.41 -46.86
CA ILE A 8 -5.27 2.74 -45.55
C ILE A 8 -6.61 2.87 -44.79
N PRO A 9 -7.30 1.77 -44.48
CA PRO A 9 -8.51 1.81 -43.68
C PRO A 9 -8.15 2.16 -42.21
N ILE A 10 -8.34 3.39 -41.86
CA ILE A 10 -8.04 3.90 -40.52
C ILE A 10 -9.21 3.56 -39.58
N PRO A 11 -8.97 2.83 -38.46
CA PRO A 11 -10.02 2.44 -37.52
C PRO A 11 -10.59 3.64 -36.80
N SER A 12 -11.82 3.46 -36.29
CA SER A 12 -12.46 4.46 -35.43
C SER A 12 -11.61 4.71 -34.18
N LEU A 13 -11.72 5.93 -33.62
CA LEU A 13 -11.03 6.25 -32.36
C LEU A 13 -11.46 5.31 -31.24
N MET A 14 -12.75 4.94 -31.20
CA MET A 14 -13.29 4.03 -30.20
C MET A 14 -12.67 2.62 -30.28
N THR A 15 -12.50 2.08 -31.49
CA THR A 15 -11.86 0.78 -31.71
C THR A 15 -10.41 0.80 -31.20
N ARG A 16 -9.67 1.88 -31.47
CA ARG A 16 -8.29 2.04 -30.99
C ARG A 16 -8.22 2.21 -29.48
N PHE A 17 -9.14 2.98 -28.91
CA PHE A 17 -9.27 3.15 -27.47
C PHE A 17 -9.55 1.82 -26.77
N LEU A 18 -10.51 1.04 -27.26
CA LEU A 18 -10.83 -0.28 -26.70
C LEU A 18 -9.65 -1.24 -26.79
N ALA A 19 -8.91 -1.25 -27.90
CA ALA A 19 -7.70 -2.06 -28.01
C ALA A 19 -6.65 -1.67 -26.97
N SER A 20 -6.42 -0.36 -26.77
CA SER A 20 -5.48 0.14 -25.74
C SER A 20 -5.96 -0.15 -24.33
N LEU A 21 -7.26 -0.06 -24.08
CA LEU A 21 -7.85 -0.38 -22.77
C LEU A 21 -7.68 -1.85 -22.40
N ILE A 22 -7.82 -2.77 -23.37
CA ILE A 22 -7.59 -4.20 -23.17
C ILE A 22 -6.11 -4.44 -22.84
N ASP A 23 -5.18 -3.87 -23.61
CA ASP A 23 -3.75 -4.02 -23.37
C ASP A 23 -3.33 -3.48 -22.01
N PHE A 24 -3.79 -2.28 -21.67
CA PHE A 24 -3.50 -1.64 -20.38
C PHE A 24 -4.14 -2.39 -19.21
N GLY A 25 -5.42 -2.79 -19.35
CA GLY A 25 -6.13 -3.56 -18.32
C GLY A 25 -5.43 -4.89 -18.04
N LEU A 26 -4.96 -5.57 -19.10
CA LEU A 26 -4.19 -6.80 -18.94
C LEU A 26 -2.84 -6.56 -18.26
N ALA A 27 -2.13 -5.49 -18.62
CA ALA A 27 -0.86 -5.12 -18.00
C ALA A 27 -1.03 -4.84 -16.50
N VAL A 28 -2.05 -4.08 -16.12
CA VAL A 28 -2.38 -3.78 -14.71
C VAL A 28 -2.75 -5.06 -13.96
N PHE A 29 -3.64 -5.87 -14.52
CA PHE A 29 -4.08 -7.12 -13.90
C PHE A 29 -2.89 -8.05 -13.62
N LEU A 30 -2.09 -8.34 -14.63
CA LEU A 30 -0.91 -9.22 -14.49
C LEU A 30 0.13 -8.63 -13.53
N SER A 31 0.29 -7.30 -13.52
CA SER A 31 1.22 -6.61 -12.61
C SER A 31 0.80 -6.76 -11.15
N VAL A 32 -0.48 -6.57 -10.83
CA VAL A 32 -1.00 -6.68 -9.47
C VAL A 32 -0.84 -8.11 -8.95
N PHE A 33 -1.30 -9.10 -9.73
CA PHE A 33 -1.18 -10.50 -9.33
C PHE A 33 0.28 -10.96 -9.26
N GLY A 34 1.09 -10.60 -10.26
CA GLY A 34 2.51 -10.93 -10.29
C GLY A 34 3.27 -10.34 -9.10
N ALA A 35 3.00 -9.07 -8.76
CA ALA A 35 3.62 -8.42 -7.60
C ALA A 35 3.21 -9.11 -6.30
N ALA A 36 1.92 -9.38 -6.09
CA ALA A 36 1.42 -10.05 -4.89
C ALA A 36 2.07 -11.43 -4.69
N ILE A 37 2.17 -12.23 -5.77
CA ILE A 37 2.82 -13.54 -5.72
C ILE A 37 4.32 -13.39 -5.41
N THR A 38 5.01 -12.47 -6.10
CA THR A 38 6.46 -12.27 -5.93
C THR A 38 6.79 -11.79 -4.51
N ILE A 39 6.04 -10.83 -3.98
CA ILE A 39 6.17 -10.35 -2.60
C ILE A 39 6.00 -11.51 -1.62
N LYS A 40 4.94 -12.32 -1.80
CA LYS A 40 4.69 -13.49 -0.96
C LYS A 40 5.83 -14.50 -0.99
N ILE A 41 6.40 -14.76 -2.17
CA ILE A 41 7.57 -15.64 -2.32
C ILE A 41 8.77 -15.06 -1.58
N VAL A 42 9.09 -13.78 -1.78
CA VAL A 42 10.25 -13.13 -1.13
C VAL A 42 10.10 -13.11 0.39
N GLN A 43 8.90 -12.80 0.90
CA GLN A 43 8.62 -12.80 2.33
C GLN A 43 8.72 -14.18 3.00
N ASN A 44 8.42 -15.26 2.26
CA ASN A 44 8.49 -16.62 2.77
C ASN A 44 9.80 -17.34 2.43
N THR A 45 10.70 -16.71 1.66
CA THR A 45 12.01 -17.29 1.36
C THR A 45 13.02 -16.87 2.44
N PRO A 46 13.79 -17.79 3.03
CA PRO A 46 14.82 -17.43 3.99
C PRO A 46 15.76 -16.35 3.46
N GLY A 47 15.95 -15.29 4.22
CA GLY A 47 16.77 -14.15 3.84
C GLY A 47 16.39 -12.88 4.56
N LYS A 48 17.07 -11.77 4.23
CA LYS A 48 17.01 -10.51 4.96
C LYS A 48 15.59 -9.96 5.16
N VAL A 49 14.69 -10.12 4.17
CA VAL A 49 13.28 -9.67 4.28
C VAL A 49 12.50 -10.56 5.24
N ASN A 50 12.66 -11.88 5.15
CA ASN A 50 12.02 -12.83 6.05
C ASN A 50 12.50 -12.62 7.50
N ASP A 51 13.81 -12.44 7.69
CA ASP A 51 14.40 -12.16 9.00
C ASP A 51 13.89 -10.84 9.58
N SER A 52 13.74 -9.81 8.73
CA SER A 52 13.18 -8.51 9.14
C SER A 52 11.72 -8.62 9.56
N LEU A 53 10.91 -9.38 8.82
CA LEU A 53 9.52 -9.66 9.19
C LEU A 53 9.41 -10.46 10.49
N ALA A 54 10.30 -11.44 10.68
CA ALA A 54 10.36 -12.21 11.92
C ALA A 54 10.72 -11.32 13.10
N LEU A 55 11.66 -10.38 12.93
CA LEU A 55 12.05 -9.41 13.94
C LEU A 55 10.91 -8.44 14.26
N GLU A 56 10.20 -7.92 13.24
CA GLU A 56 9.00 -7.10 13.44
C GLU A 56 7.96 -7.86 14.25
N ASN A 57 7.68 -9.11 13.88
CA ASN A 57 6.73 -9.97 14.56
C ASN A 57 7.06 -10.19 16.03
N VAL A 58 8.33 -10.45 16.34
CA VAL A 58 8.80 -10.60 17.73
C VAL A 58 8.59 -9.31 18.50
N ASN A 59 8.94 -8.16 17.92
CA ASN A 59 8.77 -6.87 18.60
C ASN A 59 7.31 -6.52 18.81
N VAL A 60 6.45 -6.69 17.80
CA VAL A 60 5.00 -6.44 17.94
C VAL A 60 4.38 -7.33 19.01
N SER A 61 4.68 -8.63 19.03
CA SER A 61 4.14 -9.55 20.03
C SER A 61 4.65 -9.24 21.44
N SER A 62 5.89 -8.77 21.58
CA SER A 62 6.46 -8.40 22.86
C SER A 62 5.86 -7.14 23.49
N THR A 63 5.07 -6.36 22.76
CA THR A 63 4.39 -5.17 23.30
C THR A 63 3.17 -5.49 24.13
N HIS A 64 2.59 -6.65 23.98
CA HIS A 64 1.27 -7.03 24.49
C HIS A 64 0.11 -6.18 23.95
N LEU A 65 0.35 -5.29 22.98
CA LEU A 65 -0.70 -4.46 22.37
C LEU A 65 -1.54 -5.19 21.30
N VAL A 66 -1.29 -6.47 21.07
CA VAL A 66 -2.02 -7.28 20.10
C VAL A 66 -2.77 -8.42 20.80
N SER A 67 -4.00 -8.64 20.36
CA SER A 67 -4.87 -9.67 20.96
C SER A 67 -4.50 -11.07 20.47
N GLU A 68 -4.18 -11.19 19.19
CA GLU A 68 -3.93 -12.48 18.53
C GLU A 68 -3.10 -12.28 17.27
N TYR A 69 -2.30 -13.30 16.91
CA TYR A 69 -1.66 -13.41 15.60
C TYR A 69 -2.36 -14.49 14.77
N LYS A 70 -3.04 -14.08 13.71
CA LYS A 70 -3.84 -14.99 12.88
C LYS A 70 -3.67 -14.70 11.38
N ASN A 71 -3.45 -15.75 10.60
CA ASN A 71 -3.29 -15.66 9.14
C ASN A 71 -2.20 -14.67 8.68
N GLY A 72 -1.11 -14.53 9.45
CA GLY A 72 -0.02 -13.62 9.11
C GLY A 72 -0.26 -12.15 9.48
N GLN A 73 -1.29 -11.87 10.29
CA GLN A 73 -1.62 -10.52 10.72
C GLN A 73 -1.80 -10.46 12.24
N TYR A 74 -1.40 -9.33 12.84
CA TYR A 74 -1.71 -9.01 14.21
C TYR A 74 -3.08 -8.37 14.28
N LEU A 75 -3.92 -8.91 15.17
CA LEU A 75 -5.25 -8.38 15.43
C LEU A 75 -5.18 -7.45 16.64
N SER A 76 -5.72 -6.25 16.50
CA SER A 76 -5.94 -5.32 17.61
C SER A 76 -7.01 -5.86 18.55
N TYR A 77 -6.98 -5.42 19.79
CA TYR A 77 -8.08 -5.67 20.71
C TYR A 77 -9.37 -5.03 20.20
N THR A 78 -10.47 -5.76 20.28
CA THR A 78 -11.81 -5.23 20.03
C THR A 78 -12.39 -4.64 21.32
N SER A 79 -13.39 -3.76 21.20
CA SER A 79 -14.05 -3.14 22.36
C SER A 79 -14.59 -4.16 23.38
N ASP A 80 -15.06 -5.31 22.88
CA ASP A 80 -15.59 -6.39 23.71
C ASP A 80 -14.49 -7.05 24.57
N GLN A 81 -13.25 -7.04 24.07
CA GLN A 81 -12.09 -7.62 24.76
C GLN A 81 -11.45 -6.67 25.76
N TYR A 82 -11.71 -5.35 25.68
CA TYR A 82 -11.03 -4.36 26.53
C TYR A 82 -11.18 -4.66 28.02
N PHE A 83 -12.36 -5.02 28.44
CA PHE A 83 -12.71 -5.23 29.83
C PHE A 83 -12.90 -6.69 30.21
N GLU A 84 -12.39 -7.62 29.38
CA GLU A 84 -12.26 -9.01 29.81
C GLU A 84 -11.38 -9.10 31.05
N LYS A 85 -11.87 -9.80 32.07
CA LYS A 85 -11.18 -9.98 33.35
C LYS A 85 -9.94 -10.86 33.17
N THR A 86 -8.82 -10.43 33.70
CA THR A 86 -7.57 -11.16 33.81
C THR A 86 -7.26 -11.52 35.25
N GLU A 87 -6.13 -12.19 35.49
CA GLU A 87 -5.68 -12.47 36.85
C GLU A 87 -5.31 -11.18 37.64
N THR A 88 -4.83 -10.15 36.90
CA THR A 88 -4.30 -8.90 37.48
C THR A 88 -5.28 -7.72 37.39
N GLY A 89 -6.28 -7.81 36.51
CA GLY A 89 -7.23 -6.72 36.30
C GLY A 89 -8.10 -6.89 35.08
N TYR A 90 -7.86 -6.07 34.05
CA TYR A 90 -8.60 -6.07 32.80
C TYR A 90 -7.64 -6.05 31.62
N ARG A 91 -7.92 -6.81 30.58
CA ARG A 91 -7.03 -7.11 29.46
C ARG A 91 -6.37 -5.88 28.84
N ILE A 92 -7.12 -4.84 28.53
CA ILE A 92 -6.56 -3.65 27.90
C ILE A 92 -5.71 -2.82 28.88
N ILE A 93 -6.07 -2.78 30.15
CA ILE A 93 -5.32 -2.06 31.18
C ILE A 93 -3.99 -2.75 31.42
N ASP A 94 -4.00 -4.08 31.50
CA ASP A 94 -2.79 -4.88 31.67
C ASP A 94 -1.87 -4.76 30.44
N ALA A 95 -2.44 -4.79 29.24
CA ALA A 95 -1.69 -4.62 28.00
C ALA A 95 -1.02 -3.22 27.93
N LEU A 96 -1.76 -2.15 28.21
CA LEU A 96 -1.24 -0.78 28.23
C LEU A 96 -0.20 -0.59 29.35
N SER A 97 -0.48 -1.11 30.54
CA SER A 97 0.46 -1.05 31.64
C SER A 97 1.77 -1.75 31.31
N TYR A 98 1.71 -2.97 30.80
CA TYR A 98 2.88 -3.70 30.36
C TYR A 98 3.67 -2.93 29.29
N PHE A 99 2.98 -2.40 28.27
CA PHE A 99 3.62 -1.64 27.21
C PHE A 99 4.44 -0.47 27.72
N TYR A 100 3.85 0.39 28.57
CA TYR A 100 4.55 1.56 29.08
C TYR A 100 5.57 1.22 30.17
N THR A 101 5.20 0.42 31.17
CA THR A 101 6.03 0.25 32.37
C THR A 101 7.04 -0.89 32.28
N VAL A 102 6.89 -1.80 31.31
CA VAL A 102 7.80 -2.92 31.10
C VAL A 102 8.49 -2.82 29.75
N TYR A 103 7.72 -2.76 28.66
CA TYR A 103 8.28 -2.77 27.32
C TYR A 103 9.06 -1.49 26.99
N LEU A 104 8.49 -0.32 27.21
CA LEU A 104 9.18 0.95 26.97
C LEU A 104 10.19 1.27 28.08
N ALA A 105 9.81 1.15 29.35
CA ALA A 105 10.68 1.48 30.48
C ALA A 105 11.87 0.51 30.63
N GLY A 106 11.73 -0.72 30.17
CA GLY A 106 12.79 -1.73 30.22
C GLY A 106 13.93 -1.54 29.22
N ASP A 107 13.72 -0.73 28.18
CA ASP A 107 14.69 -0.50 27.11
C ASP A 107 14.71 0.98 26.71
N THR A 108 15.78 1.65 27.05
CA THR A 108 15.93 3.10 26.80
C THR A 108 16.04 3.45 25.32
N GLU A 109 16.49 2.53 24.47
CA GLU A 109 16.48 2.74 23.01
C GLU A 109 15.05 2.76 22.44
N LYS A 110 14.10 2.13 23.14
CA LYS A 110 12.69 2.12 22.76
C LYS A 110 11.90 3.35 23.27
N CYS A 111 12.42 4.09 24.24
CA CYS A 111 11.81 5.31 24.76
C CYS A 111 12.04 6.53 23.86
N THR A 112 11.85 6.39 22.54
CA THR A 112 11.94 7.50 21.59
C THR A 112 10.56 7.95 21.16
N THR A 113 9.79 8.54 22.07
CA THR A 113 8.63 9.34 21.65
C THR A 113 9.10 10.73 21.25
N GLY A 114 8.36 11.43 20.37
CA GLY A 114 8.76 12.71 19.81
C GLY A 114 9.19 13.79 20.79
N ASP A 115 8.83 13.64 22.08
CA ASP A 115 9.20 14.53 23.17
C ASP A 115 10.41 14.02 23.99
N ILE A 116 10.84 12.77 23.76
CA ILE A 116 11.95 12.12 24.46
C ILE A 116 12.96 11.65 23.41
N VAL A 117 13.94 12.45 23.14
CA VAL A 117 15.12 12.03 22.38
C VAL A 117 16.09 11.39 23.38
N ALA A 118 15.88 10.12 23.70
CA ALA A 118 16.85 9.36 24.46
C ALA A 118 18.01 9.01 23.53
N VAL A 119 19.08 9.73 23.63
CA VAL A 119 20.27 9.50 22.81
C VAL A 119 21.11 8.39 23.40
N ASN A 120 21.12 8.22 24.74
CA ASN A 120 21.83 7.14 25.44
C ASN A 120 21.09 6.74 26.73
N ALA A 121 21.26 5.49 27.13
CA ALA A 121 20.66 4.93 28.34
C ALA A 121 20.98 5.65 29.67
N ASN A 122 21.98 6.51 29.66
CA ASN A 122 22.47 7.25 30.84
C ASN A 122 22.33 8.77 30.69
N GLU A 123 21.76 9.27 29.61
CA GLU A 123 21.58 10.72 29.45
C GLU A 123 20.30 11.17 30.17
N GLU A 124 20.44 12.24 30.94
CA GLU A 124 19.34 12.94 31.53
C GLU A 124 18.57 13.71 30.45
N VAL A 125 17.26 13.50 30.39
CA VAL A 125 16.38 14.21 29.45
C VAL A 125 15.46 15.11 30.26
N VAL A 126 15.22 16.32 29.80
CA VAL A 126 14.28 17.24 30.41
C VAL A 126 12.90 17.03 29.81
N ILE A 127 11.96 16.55 30.63
CA ILE A 127 10.55 16.35 30.26
C ILE A 127 9.71 17.17 31.21
N ASP A 128 8.85 18.03 30.66
CA ASP A 128 8.00 18.95 31.46
C ASP A 128 8.78 19.78 32.49
N GLY A 129 10.02 20.15 32.17
CA GLY A 129 10.90 20.92 33.06
C GLY A 129 11.59 20.09 34.15
N GLN A 130 11.39 18.78 34.19
CA GLN A 130 12.09 17.86 35.10
C GLN A 130 13.13 17.06 34.38
N THR A 131 14.29 16.93 34.99
CA THR A 131 15.37 16.06 34.51
C THR A 131 15.08 14.63 34.91
N VAL A 132 14.90 13.74 33.93
CA VAL A 132 14.58 12.31 34.16
C VAL A 132 15.51 11.40 33.36
N ILE A 133 15.78 10.22 33.90
CA ILE A 133 16.46 9.16 33.12
C ILE A 133 15.35 8.44 32.35
N PRO A 134 15.43 8.34 31.02
CA PRO A 134 14.34 7.82 30.18
C PRO A 134 13.76 6.48 30.63
N LYS A 135 14.61 5.52 31.07
CA LYS A 135 14.19 4.22 31.57
C LYS A 135 13.32 4.27 32.84
N ASN A 136 13.34 5.37 33.58
CA ASN A 136 12.54 5.57 34.78
C ASN A 136 11.31 6.45 34.54
N TYR A 137 11.14 6.96 33.31
CA TYR A 137 10.06 7.87 32.99
C TYR A 137 8.69 7.22 33.07
N TYR A 138 8.54 6.03 32.47
CA TYR A 138 7.27 5.30 32.46
C TYR A 138 7.10 4.44 33.74
N THR A 139 6.95 5.10 34.88
CA THR A 139 6.64 4.41 36.14
C THR A 139 5.17 4.03 36.20
N MET A 140 4.81 3.16 37.15
CA MET A 140 3.40 2.84 37.41
C MET A 140 2.60 4.09 37.83
N SER A 141 3.19 4.97 38.64
CA SER A 141 2.56 6.24 39.00
C SER A 141 2.31 7.11 37.75
N TRP A 142 3.31 7.23 36.86
CA TRP A 142 3.13 7.96 35.60
C TRP A 142 2.00 7.34 34.75
N PHE A 143 1.97 6.02 34.64
CA PHE A 143 0.93 5.31 33.90
C PHE A 143 -0.48 5.59 34.46
N ASN A 144 -0.64 5.46 35.74
CA ASN A 144 -1.91 5.70 36.42
C ASN A 144 -2.43 7.12 36.17
N VAL A 145 -1.57 8.12 36.23
CA VAL A 145 -1.95 9.52 36.03
C VAL A 145 -2.15 9.85 34.54
N ASN A 146 -1.22 9.48 33.69
CA ASN A 146 -1.20 9.97 32.31
C ASN A 146 -1.99 9.08 31.33
N VAL A 147 -2.12 7.78 31.62
CA VAL A 147 -2.86 6.84 30.78
C VAL A 147 -4.25 6.55 31.34
N LEU A 148 -4.37 6.26 32.64
CA LEU A 148 -5.67 6.03 33.24
C LEU A 148 -6.38 7.32 33.68
N GLY A 149 -5.68 8.43 33.79
CA GLY A 149 -6.22 9.74 34.16
C GLY A 149 -6.58 9.85 35.63
N LEU A 150 -5.88 9.11 36.51
CA LEU A 150 -6.08 9.15 37.97
C LEU A 150 -5.51 10.43 38.59
N ALA A 151 -5.98 10.80 39.79
CA ALA A 151 -5.45 11.93 40.52
C ALA A 151 -4.03 11.68 40.99
N ASP A 152 -3.17 12.73 41.08
CA ASP A 152 -1.80 12.65 41.56
C ASP A 152 -1.52 13.53 42.81
N GLY A 153 -2.56 13.87 43.56
CA GLY A 153 -2.47 14.73 44.72
C GLY A 153 -2.63 16.22 44.40
N GLU A 154 -2.06 16.71 43.29
CA GLU A 154 -2.20 18.09 42.84
C GLU A 154 -3.25 18.24 41.73
N ARG A 155 -3.38 17.23 40.89
CA ARG A 155 -4.34 17.19 39.79
C ARG A 155 -5.51 16.28 40.12
N PRO A 156 -6.75 16.75 39.95
CA PRO A 156 -7.92 15.89 40.10
C PRO A 156 -7.91 14.82 38.99
N ALA A 157 -8.57 13.69 39.25
CA ALA A 157 -8.78 12.68 38.22
C ALA A 157 -9.48 13.30 37.01
N LYS A 158 -9.00 12.95 35.82
CA LYS A 158 -9.56 13.46 34.55
C LYS A 158 -10.98 12.94 34.31
N TYR A 159 -11.18 11.69 34.68
CA TYR A 159 -12.46 10.99 34.62
C TYR A 159 -12.58 10.08 35.87
N ASP A 160 -13.76 9.63 36.15
CA ASP A 160 -14.02 8.69 37.23
C ASP A 160 -14.15 7.23 36.76
N TYR A 161 -13.60 6.92 35.59
CA TYR A 161 -13.64 5.58 34.98
C TYR A 161 -12.76 4.58 35.73
N PHE A 162 -11.66 5.04 36.28
CA PHE A 162 -10.66 4.24 36.99
C PHE A 162 -10.41 4.75 38.38
N VAL A 163 -9.94 3.87 39.25
CA VAL A 163 -9.55 4.17 40.63
C VAL A 163 -8.24 3.47 40.97
N TYR A 164 -7.51 4.01 41.93
CA TYR A 164 -6.38 3.33 42.51
C TYR A 164 -6.81 2.06 43.25
N GLN A 165 -5.99 1.03 43.15
CA GLN A 165 -6.13 -0.12 44.04
C GLN A 165 -5.70 0.25 45.44
N LYS A 166 -6.28 -0.42 46.43
CA LYS A 166 -5.95 -0.26 47.85
C LYS A 166 -5.14 -1.46 48.33
N ASP A 167 -4.32 -1.23 49.35
CA ASP A 167 -3.62 -2.28 50.06
C ASP A 167 -4.56 -2.95 51.10
N SER A 168 -4.00 -3.88 51.92
CA SER A 168 -4.72 -4.57 52.99
C SER A 168 -5.23 -3.65 54.11
N ASP A 169 -4.62 -2.46 54.25
CA ASP A 169 -4.94 -1.48 55.26
C ASP A 169 -5.85 -0.34 54.74
N ASP A 170 -6.47 -0.55 53.57
CA ASP A 170 -7.35 0.39 52.87
C ASP A 170 -6.66 1.68 52.37
N ASN A 171 -5.31 1.72 52.36
CA ASN A 171 -4.56 2.84 51.79
C ASN A 171 -4.36 2.66 50.29
N ILE A 172 -4.21 3.79 49.57
CA ILE A 172 -3.94 3.78 48.12
C ILE A 172 -2.56 3.18 47.86
N ASP A 173 -2.52 2.13 47.01
CA ASP A 173 -1.29 1.52 46.58
C ASP A 173 -0.88 2.09 45.21
N TYR A 174 0.01 3.07 45.20
CA TYR A 174 0.54 3.71 44.01
C TYR A 174 1.48 2.82 43.19
N THR A 175 1.88 1.67 43.74
CA THR A 175 2.76 0.71 43.01
C THR A 175 1.98 -0.26 42.14
N LYS A 176 0.66 -0.33 42.34
CA LYS A 176 -0.23 -1.16 41.53
C LYS A 176 -0.87 -0.36 40.39
N VAL A 177 -1.17 -1.07 39.30
CA VAL A 177 -1.96 -0.52 38.21
C VAL A 177 -3.38 -0.17 38.72
N GLY A 178 -3.91 0.97 38.27
CA GLY A 178 -5.30 1.34 38.55
C GLY A 178 -6.29 0.33 37.99
N THR A 179 -7.48 0.30 38.55
CA THR A 179 -8.55 -0.63 38.12
C THR A 179 -9.82 0.13 37.74
N VAL A 180 -10.74 -0.56 37.10
CA VAL A 180 -12.06 0.01 36.74
C VAL A 180 -12.79 0.39 38.01
N ASN A 181 -13.40 1.59 38.03
CA ASN A 181 -14.18 2.06 39.12
C ASN A 181 -15.37 1.10 39.40
N PRO A 182 -15.54 0.58 40.63
CA PRO A 182 -16.60 -0.38 40.97
C PRO A 182 -18.01 0.05 40.56
N LYS A 183 -18.28 1.35 40.42
CA LYS A 183 -19.60 1.84 39.96
C LYS A 183 -19.99 1.37 38.55
N TYR A 184 -19.02 1.00 37.75
CA TYR A 184 -19.23 0.48 36.38
C TYR A 184 -19.25 -1.05 36.32
N ILE A 185 -19.13 -1.73 37.44
CA ILE A 185 -19.11 -3.19 37.51
C ILE A 185 -20.46 -3.67 38.06
N GLN A 186 -21.13 -4.52 37.29
CA GLN A 186 -22.38 -5.20 37.72
C GLN A 186 -22.20 -6.69 37.47
N GLU A 187 -22.48 -7.51 38.48
CA GLU A 187 -22.36 -8.97 38.38
C GLU A 187 -21.01 -9.44 37.78
N ASP A 188 -19.92 -8.84 38.23
CA ASP A 188 -18.54 -9.08 37.72
C ASP A 188 -18.30 -8.69 36.24
N VAL A 189 -19.25 -8.04 35.58
CA VAL A 189 -19.12 -7.53 34.20
C VAL A 189 -18.98 -6.01 34.23
N VAL A 190 -18.08 -5.49 33.41
CA VAL A 190 -17.90 -4.05 33.23
C VAL A 190 -18.96 -3.51 32.27
N ASN A 191 -19.86 -2.69 32.75
CA ASN A 191 -20.80 -1.90 31.96
C ASN A 191 -20.17 -0.54 31.64
N ALA A 192 -19.19 -0.54 30.72
CA ALA A 192 -18.48 0.65 30.33
C ALA A 192 -19.38 1.55 29.45
N PRO A 193 -19.57 2.83 29.81
CA PRO A 193 -20.22 3.79 28.93
C PRO A 193 -19.36 4.02 27.67
N GLU A 194 -19.99 4.46 26.59
CA GLU A 194 -19.32 4.69 25.31
C GLU A 194 -18.12 5.63 25.42
N GLU A 195 -18.21 6.65 26.23
CA GLU A 195 -17.13 7.60 26.47
C GLU A 195 -15.92 6.94 27.17
N MET A 196 -16.13 5.98 28.03
CA MET A 196 -15.06 5.19 28.66
C MET A 196 -14.38 4.28 27.63
N ILE A 197 -15.16 3.62 26.78
CA ILE A 197 -14.65 2.78 25.70
C ILE A 197 -13.81 3.63 24.73
N ASN A 198 -14.32 4.78 24.32
CA ASN A 198 -13.62 5.71 23.44
C ASN A 198 -12.34 6.25 24.07
N TYR A 199 -12.37 6.57 25.37
CA TYR A 199 -11.18 7.01 26.09
C TYR A 199 -10.08 5.94 26.06
N VAL A 200 -10.42 4.70 26.39
CA VAL A 200 -9.48 3.56 26.37
C VAL A 200 -8.96 3.31 24.97
N TYR A 201 -9.83 3.37 23.97
CA TYR A 201 -9.43 3.23 22.56
C TYR A 201 -8.39 4.29 22.15
N GLU A 202 -8.58 5.55 22.52
CA GLU A 202 -7.60 6.60 22.20
C GLU A 202 -6.26 6.38 22.94
N GLN A 203 -6.26 5.88 24.18
CA GLN A 203 -5.02 5.51 24.89
C GLN A 203 -4.31 4.33 24.19
N TYR A 204 -5.08 3.32 23.78
CA TYR A 204 -4.56 2.17 23.04
C TYR A 204 -3.95 2.60 21.69
N LYS A 205 -4.65 3.44 20.97
CA LYS A 205 -4.18 4.00 19.70
C LYS A 205 -2.91 4.83 19.86
N LYS A 206 -2.82 5.63 20.94
CA LYS A 206 -1.62 6.37 21.28
C LYS A 206 -0.44 5.43 21.59
N ALA A 207 -0.66 4.36 22.34
CA ALA A 207 0.37 3.36 22.61
C ALA A 207 0.85 2.68 21.33
N ALA A 208 -0.06 2.29 20.44
CA ALA A 208 0.27 1.73 19.15
C ALA A 208 1.09 2.71 18.28
N SER A 209 0.69 3.99 18.22
CA SER A 209 1.45 5.03 17.52
C SER A 209 2.86 5.16 18.10
N THR A 210 2.98 5.24 19.42
CA THR A 210 4.28 5.30 20.11
C THR A 210 5.19 4.12 19.75
N PHE A 211 4.63 2.91 19.62
CA PHE A 211 5.41 1.77 19.17
C PHE A 211 5.94 1.94 17.74
N TYR A 212 5.08 2.35 16.80
CA TYR A 212 5.47 2.51 15.39
C TYR A 212 6.35 3.73 15.13
N GLU A 213 6.41 4.69 16.05
CA GLU A 213 7.30 5.86 15.98
C GLU A 213 8.74 5.56 16.44
N GLN A 214 9.00 4.38 17.03
CA GLN A 214 10.36 4.01 17.44
C GLN A 214 11.29 3.88 16.23
N ASN A 215 12.46 4.49 16.30
CA ASN A 215 13.41 4.56 15.18
C ASN A 215 13.74 3.20 14.57
N PHE A 216 13.91 2.15 15.37
CA PHE A 216 14.24 0.83 14.85
C PHE A 216 13.05 0.20 14.12
N ILE A 217 11.81 0.39 14.60
CA ILE A 217 10.59 -0.06 13.93
C ILE A 217 10.37 0.71 12.64
N VAL A 218 10.51 2.04 12.66
CA VAL A 218 10.43 2.90 11.47
C VAL A 218 11.42 2.43 10.41
N ASN A 219 12.67 2.17 10.79
CA ASN A 219 13.69 1.69 9.85
C ASN A 219 13.36 0.30 9.29
N LEU A 220 12.83 -0.59 10.13
CA LEU A 220 12.45 -1.95 9.75
C LEU A 220 11.27 -1.94 8.77
N VAL A 221 10.20 -1.21 9.09
CA VAL A 221 9.02 -1.05 8.23
C VAL A 221 9.41 -0.38 6.91
N ASN A 222 10.19 0.70 6.95
CA ASN A 222 10.65 1.39 5.74
C ASN A 222 11.50 0.47 4.84
N TYR A 223 12.33 -0.40 5.43
CA TYR A 223 13.08 -1.38 4.66
C TYR A 223 12.16 -2.39 3.96
N ILE A 224 11.19 -2.97 4.68
CA ILE A 224 10.24 -3.93 4.14
C ILE A 224 9.39 -3.27 3.04
N ASP A 225 8.84 -2.09 3.29
CA ASP A 225 8.04 -1.34 2.33
C ASP A 225 8.86 -0.92 1.11
N GLY A 226 10.11 -0.51 1.31
CA GLY A 226 11.03 -0.21 0.22
C GLY A 226 11.24 -1.40 -0.72
N ILE A 227 11.44 -2.60 -0.17
CA ILE A 227 11.58 -3.83 -0.96
C ILE A 227 10.26 -4.20 -1.66
N ASN A 228 9.12 -4.12 -0.96
CA ASN A 228 7.81 -4.40 -1.56
C ASN A 228 7.50 -3.43 -2.71
N ASN A 229 7.81 -2.15 -2.56
CA ASN A 229 7.66 -1.13 -3.60
C ASN A 229 8.57 -1.41 -4.79
N LEU A 230 9.83 -1.78 -4.54
CA LEU A 230 10.78 -2.15 -5.60
C LEU A 230 10.30 -3.38 -6.39
N ILE A 231 9.85 -4.43 -5.70
CA ILE A 231 9.28 -5.63 -6.34
C ILE A 231 8.08 -5.25 -7.19
N THR A 232 7.15 -4.47 -6.64
CA THR A 232 5.95 -4.02 -7.35
C THR A 232 6.31 -3.25 -8.61
N PHE A 233 7.29 -2.35 -8.52
CA PHE A 233 7.78 -1.59 -9.67
C PHE A 233 8.40 -2.51 -10.73
N LEU A 234 9.32 -3.40 -10.36
CA LEU A 234 10.01 -4.29 -11.29
C LEU A 234 9.04 -5.25 -11.99
N VAL A 235 8.07 -5.81 -11.25
CA VAL A 235 7.05 -6.69 -11.83
C VAL A 235 6.13 -5.92 -12.77
N ARG A 236 5.73 -4.70 -12.42
CA ARG A 236 4.95 -3.83 -13.30
C ARG A 236 5.72 -3.51 -14.59
N LEU A 237 6.97 -3.11 -14.47
CA LEU A 237 7.84 -2.81 -15.60
C LEU A 237 8.00 -4.04 -16.50
N PHE A 238 8.21 -5.22 -15.93
CA PHE A 238 8.31 -6.48 -16.66
C PHE A 238 7.06 -6.75 -17.52
N PHE A 239 5.85 -6.67 -16.94
CA PHE A 239 4.62 -6.92 -17.71
C PHE A 239 4.34 -5.85 -18.75
N ILE A 240 4.67 -4.58 -18.47
CA ILE A 240 4.58 -3.52 -19.49
C ILE A 240 5.51 -3.83 -20.67
N ILE A 241 6.76 -4.19 -20.40
CA ILE A 241 7.72 -4.59 -21.46
C ILE A 241 7.19 -5.80 -22.23
N VAL A 242 6.70 -6.83 -21.55
CA VAL A 242 6.16 -8.03 -22.22
C VAL A 242 5.00 -7.67 -23.14
N ILE A 243 4.04 -6.88 -22.69
CA ILE A 243 2.82 -6.58 -23.44
C ILE A 243 3.07 -5.58 -24.57
N PHE A 244 3.88 -4.55 -24.33
CA PHE A 244 4.05 -3.45 -25.28
C PHE A 244 5.31 -3.54 -26.14
N GLU A 245 6.27 -4.40 -25.80
CA GLU A 245 7.48 -4.65 -26.58
C GLU A 245 7.59 -6.10 -27.08
N VAL A 246 7.65 -7.06 -26.16
CA VAL A 246 7.95 -8.47 -26.52
C VAL A 246 6.83 -9.06 -27.37
N LEU A 247 5.57 -8.89 -27.00
CA LEU A 247 4.44 -9.40 -27.79
C LEU A 247 4.37 -8.77 -29.19
N PRO A 248 4.44 -7.44 -29.35
CA PRO A 248 4.43 -6.83 -30.68
C PRO A 248 5.64 -7.21 -31.56
N LEU A 249 6.81 -7.45 -30.96
CA LEU A 249 7.98 -7.94 -31.67
C LEU A 249 7.83 -9.39 -32.15
N SER A 250 7.13 -10.21 -31.34
CA SER A 250 6.91 -11.63 -31.61
C SER A 250 5.76 -11.85 -32.60
N LEU A 251 4.71 -11.03 -32.49
CA LEU A 251 3.54 -11.15 -33.37
C LEU A 251 3.74 -10.44 -34.68
N LYS A 252 3.18 -11.00 -35.75
CA LYS A 252 3.22 -10.38 -37.07
C LYS A 252 2.55 -9.00 -37.08
N ARG A 253 3.17 -8.02 -37.76
CA ARG A 253 2.65 -6.65 -37.93
C ARG A 253 2.52 -5.85 -36.61
N GLY A 254 3.34 -6.13 -35.60
CA GLY A 254 3.41 -5.35 -34.36
C GLY A 254 2.11 -5.32 -33.57
N LYS A 255 1.40 -6.45 -33.51
CA LYS A 255 0.12 -6.55 -32.79
C LYS A 255 0.36 -6.75 -31.30
N THR A 256 -0.36 -6.01 -30.48
CA THR A 256 -0.61 -6.34 -29.09
C THR A 256 -1.85 -7.24 -28.99
N LEU A 257 -2.15 -7.77 -27.80
CA LEU A 257 -3.36 -8.62 -27.62
C LEU A 257 -4.65 -7.84 -27.89
N GLY A 258 -4.75 -6.59 -27.40
CA GLY A 258 -5.91 -5.74 -27.66
C GLY A 258 -6.07 -5.45 -29.16
N LYS A 259 -4.97 -5.16 -29.87
CA LYS A 259 -5.01 -5.01 -31.34
C LYS A 259 -5.39 -6.28 -32.05
N LEU A 260 -4.93 -7.44 -31.58
CA LEU A 260 -5.29 -8.74 -32.13
C LEU A 260 -6.80 -8.99 -32.01
N LEU A 261 -7.36 -8.75 -30.82
CA LEU A 261 -8.81 -8.91 -30.54
C LEU A 261 -9.65 -7.94 -31.36
N MET A 262 -9.20 -6.69 -31.49
CA MET A 262 -9.90 -5.64 -32.26
C MET A 262 -9.59 -5.66 -33.76
N ARG A 263 -8.87 -6.68 -34.24
CA ARG A 263 -8.45 -6.83 -35.66
C ARG A 263 -7.69 -5.63 -36.21
N LEU A 264 -6.78 -5.11 -35.41
CA LEU A 264 -5.92 -3.99 -35.78
C LEU A 264 -4.50 -4.46 -36.08
N SER A 265 -3.81 -3.75 -36.94
CA SER A 265 -2.40 -3.97 -37.24
C SER A 265 -1.66 -2.66 -37.46
N LEU A 266 -0.33 -2.71 -37.42
CA LEU A 266 0.53 -1.58 -37.70
C LEU A 266 1.07 -1.65 -39.12
N VAL A 267 1.09 -0.51 -39.78
CA VAL A 267 1.70 -0.31 -41.11
C VAL A 267 2.49 1.00 -41.11
N LYS A 268 3.35 1.15 -42.13
CA LYS A 268 3.94 2.46 -42.42
C LYS A 268 2.89 3.41 -43.01
N PRO A 269 3.16 4.74 -43.04
CA PRO A 269 2.26 5.72 -43.62
C PRO A 269 1.96 5.48 -45.12
N ASP A 270 2.86 4.80 -45.84
CA ASP A 270 2.70 4.40 -47.25
C ASP A 270 1.91 3.09 -47.45
N GLY A 271 1.49 2.43 -46.36
CA GLY A 271 0.75 1.17 -46.35
C GLY A 271 1.62 -0.07 -46.39
N GLU A 272 2.94 0.08 -46.50
CA GLU A 272 3.85 -1.06 -46.44
C GLU A 272 3.89 -1.70 -45.02
N PRO A 273 4.25 -2.99 -44.92
CA PRO A 273 4.49 -3.63 -43.63
C PRO A 273 5.58 -2.90 -42.82
N ILE A 274 5.37 -2.79 -41.51
CA ILE A 274 6.40 -2.25 -40.63
C ILE A 274 7.60 -3.19 -40.53
N LYS A 275 8.77 -2.60 -40.32
CA LYS A 275 9.97 -3.34 -39.93
C LYS A 275 9.90 -3.62 -38.43
N ARG A 276 10.39 -4.77 -37.96
CA ARG A 276 10.37 -5.16 -36.55
C ARG A 276 10.98 -4.10 -35.64
N TRP A 277 12.08 -3.48 -36.02
CA TRP A 277 12.74 -2.45 -35.23
C TRP A 277 11.88 -1.19 -35.00
N GLN A 278 10.89 -0.90 -35.86
CA GLN A 278 9.98 0.25 -35.65
C GLN A 278 9.00 0.07 -34.50
N VAL A 279 8.84 -1.15 -34.00
CA VAL A 279 8.05 -1.44 -32.80
C VAL A 279 8.78 -0.94 -31.55
N ILE A 280 10.10 -1.04 -31.50
CA ILE A 280 10.93 -0.69 -30.35
C ILE A 280 10.75 0.78 -29.92
N PRO A 281 10.95 1.81 -30.76
CA PRO A 281 10.78 3.20 -30.31
C PRO A 281 9.34 3.52 -29.88
N ARG A 282 8.37 2.78 -30.40
CA ARG A 282 6.97 2.91 -30.02
C ARG A 282 6.70 2.42 -28.59
N GLY A 283 7.16 1.22 -28.27
CA GLY A 283 6.97 0.64 -26.93
C GLY A 283 7.88 1.30 -25.91
N LEU A 284 9.10 1.71 -26.29
CA LEU A 284 10.03 2.41 -25.40
C LEU A 284 9.40 3.64 -24.74
N ILE A 285 8.62 4.43 -25.47
CA ILE A 285 7.91 5.58 -24.91
C ILE A 285 6.92 5.14 -23.83
N ILE A 286 6.17 4.07 -24.09
CA ILE A 286 5.21 3.50 -23.14
C ILE A 286 5.91 2.98 -21.88
N VAL A 287 7.11 2.42 -22.02
CA VAL A 287 7.94 1.93 -20.90
C VAL A 287 8.58 3.08 -20.11
N LEU A 288 9.03 4.14 -20.81
CA LEU A 288 9.68 5.28 -20.14
C LEU A 288 8.72 6.07 -19.24
N VAL A 289 7.43 6.13 -19.54
CA VAL A 289 6.45 6.85 -18.71
C VAL A 289 6.36 6.27 -17.30
N PRO A 290 6.09 4.97 -17.07
CA PRO A 290 6.06 4.43 -15.71
C PRO A 290 7.43 4.47 -15.03
N LEU A 291 8.53 4.35 -15.76
CA LEU A 291 9.88 4.53 -15.20
C LEU A 291 10.07 5.95 -14.67
N PHE A 292 9.69 6.96 -15.45
CA PHE A 292 9.74 8.36 -15.01
C PHE A 292 8.82 8.62 -13.82
N LEU A 293 7.60 8.11 -13.84
CA LEU A 293 6.62 8.26 -12.76
C LEU A 293 7.11 7.60 -11.46
N TYR A 294 7.86 6.52 -11.54
CA TYR A 294 8.47 5.91 -10.36
C TYR A 294 9.52 6.81 -9.70
N LEU A 295 10.29 7.56 -10.50
CA LEU A 295 11.29 8.51 -9.99
C LEU A 295 10.65 9.77 -9.40
N VAL A 296 9.40 10.07 -9.75
CA VAL A 296 8.65 11.21 -9.22
C VAL A 296 7.78 10.71 -8.06
N THR A 297 8.20 10.98 -6.83
CA THR A 297 7.49 10.51 -5.62
C THR A 297 6.20 11.28 -5.33
N ASN A 298 6.03 12.48 -5.90
CA ASN A 298 4.87 13.32 -5.65
C ASN A 298 3.66 12.92 -6.52
N LEU A 299 2.57 12.49 -5.90
CA LEU A 299 1.34 12.06 -6.57
C LEU A 299 0.75 13.15 -7.49
N ILE A 300 0.77 14.40 -7.05
CA ILE A 300 0.24 15.53 -7.85
C ILE A 300 1.07 15.69 -9.13
N ALA A 301 2.40 15.64 -9.01
CA ALA A 301 3.28 15.70 -10.18
C ALA A 301 3.06 14.52 -11.14
N GLN A 302 2.82 13.31 -10.65
CA GLN A 302 2.44 12.17 -11.48
C GLN A 302 1.14 12.42 -12.25
N ILE A 303 0.09 12.92 -11.59
CA ILE A 303 -1.19 13.24 -12.23
C ILE A 303 -1.00 14.32 -13.30
N VAL A 304 -0.22 15.36 -13.02
CA VAL A 304 0.07 16.43 -13.98
C VAL A 304 0.78 15.89 -15.23
N VAL A 305 1.80 15.05 -15.06
CA VAL A 305 2.54 14.45 -16.19
C VAL A 305 1.64 13.57 -17.04
N VAL A 306 0.85 12.67 -16.43
CA VAL A 306 -0.07 11.79 -17.17
C VAL A 306 -1.13 12.60 -17.90
N SER A 307 -1.69 13.63 -17.27
CA SER A 307 -2.68 14.51 -17.89
C SER A 307 -2.10 15.30 -19.06
N ALA A 308 -0.87 15.81 -18.93
CA ALA A 308 -0.17 16.52 -19.99
C ALA A 308 0.09 15.62 -21.21
N LEU A 309 0.52 14.37 -20.99
CA LEU A 309 0.70 13.39 -22.06
C LEU A 309 -0.61 13.07 -22.77
N PHE A 310 -1.69 12.88 -22.00
CA PHE A 310 -3.02 12.63 -22.57
C PHE A 310 -3.51 13.81 -23.42
N ILE A 311 -3.37 15.05 -22.93
CA ILE A 311 -3.72 16.26 -23.68
C ILE A 311 -2.88 16.38 -24.95
N ALA A 312 -1.58 16.12 -24.89
CA ALA A 312 -0.70 16.14 -26.04
C ALA A 312 -1.13 15.12 -27.11
N ASP A 313 -1.46 13.89 -26.72
CA ASP A 313 -2.01 12.87 -27.63
C ASP A 313 -3.32 13.33 -28.29
N MET A 314 -4.24 13.94 -27.53
CA MET A 314 -5.49 14.48 -28.05
C MET A 314 -5.26 15.60 -29.07
N ILE A 315 -4.34 16.53 -28.78
CA ILE A 315 -3.98 17.63 -29.71
C ILE A 315 -3.42 17.05 -31.01
N ILE A 316 -2.49 16.10 -30.93
CA ILE A 316 -1.88 15.47 -32.10
C ILE A 316 -2.92 14.74 -32.96
N ILE A 317 -3.89 14.04 -32.35
CA ILE A 317 -4.99 13.40 -33.07
C ILE A 317 -5.86 14.44 -33.79
N LEU A 318 -6.14 15.59 -33.18
CA LEU A 318 -6.96 16.65 -33.76
C LEU A 318 -6.25 17.35 -34.91
N VAL A 319 -4.95 17.59 -34.78
CA VAL A 319 -4.13 18.23 -35.83
C VAL A 319 -3.90 17.27 -37.00
N ASN A 320 -3.64 16.00 -36.72
CA ASN A 320 -3.35 15.01 -37.75
C ASN A 320 -4.59 14.18 -38.15
N LYS A 321 -5.58 14.86 -38.75
CA LYS A 321 -6.87 14.26 -39.14
C LYS A 321 -6.74 13.07 -40.07
N ASN A 322 -5.77 13.08 -40.98
CA ASN A 322 -5.62 12.06 -42.00
C ASN A 322 -4.94 10.77 -41.51
N GLY A 323 -4.11 10.84 -40.48
CA GLY A 323 -3.40 9.68 -39.95
C GLY A 323 -3.87 9.25 -38.57
N ARG A 324 -4.52 10.13 -37.81
CA ARG A 324 -4.92 9.91 -36.41
C ARG A 324 -3.80 9.28 -35.57
N MET A 325 -2.55 9.73 -35.83
CA MET A 325 -1.38 9.24 -35.12
C MET A 325 -1.30 9.86 -33.75
N ILE A 326 -0.85 9.12 -32.75
CA ILE A 326 -0.50 9.59 -31.41
C ILE A 326 1.02 9.70 -31.27
N ILE A 327 1.54 10.26 -30.18
CA ILE A 327 2.97 10.57 -30.03
C ILE A 327 3.87 9.39 -30.41
N HIS A 328 3.60 8.22 -29.87
CA HIS A 328 4.44 7.04 -30.13
C HIS A 328 4.30 6.52 -31.56
N ASP A 329 3.15 6.69 -32.21
CA ASP A 329 2.97 6.36 -33.64
C ASP A 329 3.78 7.31 -34.53
N PHE A 330 3.81 8.60 -34.16
CA PHE A 330 4.55 9.63 -34.86
C PHE A 330 6.05 9.37 -34.81
N ILE A 331 6.60 9.06 -33.64
CA ILE A 331 8.04 8.80 -33.45
C ILE A 331 8.44 7.51 -34.19
N ALA A 332 7.61 6.47 -34.11
CA ALA A 332 7.87 5.19 -34.76
C ALA A 332 7.59 5.21 -36.29
N GLN A 333 7.00 6.30 -36.80
CA GLN A 333 6.52 6.40 -38.20
C GLN A 333 5.60 5.23 -38.56
N THR A 334 4.61 4.96 -37.73
CA THR A 334 3.63 3.88 -37.90
C THR A 334 2.21 4.43 -37.88
N VAL A 335 1.28 3.69 -38.47
CA VAL A 335 -0.14 3.98 -38.50
C VAL A 335 -0.90 2.72 -38.09
N VAL A 336 -1.93 2.87 -37.26
CA VAL A 336 -2.84 1.77 -36.95
C VAL A 336 -3.88 1.64 -38.05
N MET A 337 -4.01 0.45 -38.65
CA MET A 337 -5.02 0.14 -39.65
C MET A 337 -5.93 -1.01 -39.18
N GLU A 338 -7.12 -1.08 -39.78
CA GLU A 338 -7.95 -2.28 -39.68
C GLU A 338 -7.34 -3.40 -40.55
N ASP A 339 -7.26 -4.61 -39.98
CA ASP A 339 -6.87 -5.76 -40.80
C ASP A 339 -7.94 -6.03 -41.85
N PRO A 340 -7.56 -6.13 -43.13
CA PRO A 340 -8.51 -6.51 -44.15
C PRO A 340 -9.13 -7.87 -43.75
N GLU A 341 -10.43 -7.93 -43.68
CA GLU A 341 -11.12 -9.21 -43.50
C GLU A 341 -10.57 -10.20 -44.51
N LYS A 342 -10.13 -11.38 -44.05
CA LYS A 342 -9.95 -12.49 -44.97
C LYS A 342 -11.34 -12.70 -45.56
N LYS A 343 -11.55 -12.16 -46.78
CA LYS A 343 -12.78 -12.48 -47.53
C LYS A 343 -12.93 -13.98 -47.43
N LYS A 344 -13.93 -14.45 -46.72
CA LYS A 344 -14.31 -15.84 -46.75
C LYS A 344 -14.46 -16.15 -48.22
N LYS A 345 -13.63 -17.03 -48.74
CA LYS A 345 -13.86 -17.58 -50.08
C LYS A 345 -15.26 -18.15 -50.00
N VAL A 346 -16.23 -17.40 -50.52
CA VAL A 346 -17.57 -17.91 -50.76
C VAL A 346 -17.33 -19.05 -51.70
N LYS A 347 -17.47 -20.29 -51.22
CA LYS A 347 -17.55 -21.46 -52.07
C LYS A 347 -18.76 -21.21 -52.96
N VAL A 348 -18.52 -20.75 -54.20
CA VAL A 348 -19.54 -20.75 -55.22
C VAL A 348 -19.90 -22.23 -55.39
N VAL A 349 -21.05 -22.61 -54.84
CA VAL A 349 -21.66 -23.91 -55.12
C VAL A 349 -22.02 -23.86 -56.60
N PRO A 350 -21.43 -24.70 -57.44
CA PRO A 350 -21.85 -24.74 -58.82
C PRO A 350 -23.35 -25.08 -58.89
N VAL A 351 -24.12 -24.18 -59.47
CA VAL A 351 -25.54 -24.47 -59.79
C VAL A 351 -25.50 -25.63 -60.75
N SER A 352 -25.98 -26.77 -60.33
CA SER A 352 -26.24 -27.92 -61.22
C SER A 352 -27.31 -27.50 -62.22
N GLU A 353 -26.88 -27.31 -63.47
CA GLU A 353 -27.83 -27.22 -64.57
C GLU A 353 -28.68 -28.49 -64.56
N THR A 354 -29.93 -28.37 -64.25
CA THR A 354 -30.96 -29.40 -64.45
C THR A 354 -31.19 -29.42 -65.98
N GLN A 355 -30.63 -30.42 -66.62
CA GLN A 355 -31.00 -30.76 -68.02
C GLN A 355 -32.46 -31.30 -67.95
N GLU A 356 -33.30 -30.71 -68.81
CA GLU A 356 -34.60 -31.28 -69.21
C GLU A 356 -34.42 -32.56 -70.01
#